data_2a0e10cf8ab94d55ad6cb73415dc518d
#
_entry.id   2a0e10cf8ab94d55ad6cb73415dc518d
#
_cell.length_a   1.000
_cell.length_b   1.000
_cell.length_c   1.000
_cell.angle_alpha   90.00
_cell.angle_beta   90.00
_cell.angle_gamma   90.00
#
_symmetry.space_group_name_H-M   'P 1'
#
loop_
_entity.id
_entity.type
_entity.pdbx_description
1 polymer ?
#
loop_
_entity_poly.entity_id
_entity_poly.type
_entity_poly.pdbx_seq_one_letter_code
_entity_poly.pdbx_strand_id
1 'polypeptide(L)'
;MKNTIKKMIKAIAGICALAAVFAMSDNTGGTALAMSVVAGVAGGKHVINEPLTVALTNVESPDLLVNEIDRRLVKIRPMATPIDQLSRWAGSKKSGSMVVDYYSVDTRPTSTKVTRSVEGCSDNVGASRFQKVQLPVENADLFEASETVLVRGVGGYKPDGKTKSNQDLVLYVLRKSEDGASISAVTVNGQTIGEFENCIPTIPEGTMLVRMGRAASELDVQTPQFEALPQKSQNYCQIFKMQIEQSTLQKIANKEVGWTFSDQEEAAIYDMRLGMEKNFLFGVKSRVEDPGKHETIMLTGGIWDQAGGEFHYKKSSLTQKAMISMMRQAFTGNAGNKRKVLIGGSGLIELLNQMEQTKVVMAGENIVKWGIDFSEMHSKFGKLYILLSEVFDECGMEYNGMIIDPEYLQKYSHIPFTTEQLNLKQAGVRNTDVLVLTEASCMTLRYPKAHLRIIGE
;
A
#
# COMPACT_ATOMS: atom_id res chain seq x y z
N MET A 1 -27.42 -31.81 33.11
CA MET A 1 -28.31 -30.61 33.22
C MET A 1 -28.25 -29.92 34.57
N LYS A 2 -28.43 -30.58 35.73
CA LYS A 2 -28.43 -29.90 37.06
C LYS A 2 -27.08 -29.25 37.45
N ASN A 3 -25.95 -29.81 37.04
CA ASN A 3 -24.62 -29.25 37.38
C ASN A 3 -24.21 -28.04 36.51
N THR A 4 -24.71 -27.95 35.28
CA THR A 4 -24.46 -26.84 34.38
C THR A 4 -25.26 -25.60 34.84
N ILE A 5 -26.49 -25.79 35.28
CA ILE A 5 -27.32 -24.73 35.81
C ILE A 5 -26.76 -24.17 37.13
N LYS A 6 -26.22 -25.01 38.02
CA LYS A 6 -25.55 -24.55 39.25
C LYS A 6 -24.26 -23.76 38.97
N LYS A 7 -23.54 -24.08 37.91
CA LYS A 7 -22.36 -23.29 37.51
C LYS A 7 -22.76 -21.95 36.90
N MET A 8 -23.82 -21.89 36.10
CA MET A 8 -24.36 -20.63 35.57
C MET A 8 -24.94 -19.73 36.68
N ILE A 9 -25.64 -20.27 37.66
CA ILE A 9 -26.16 -19.49 38.79
C ILE A 9 -25.02 -18.92 39.64
N LYS A 10 -23.92 -19.65 39.86
CA LYS A 10 -22.75 -19.15 40.55
C LYS A 10 -22.00 -18.06 39.76
N ALA A 11 -21.95 -18.16 38.42
CA ALA A 11 -21.37 -17.14 37.58
C ALA A 11 -22.22 -15.84 37.59
N ILE A 12 -23.53 -15.97 37.53
CA ILE A 12 -24.46 -14.83 37.60
C ILE A 12 -24.42 -14.17 39.00
N ALA A 13 -24.32 -14.96 40.07
CA ALA A 13 -24.17 -14.45 41.44
C ALA A 13 -22.82 -13.72 41.61
N GLY A 14 -21.73 -14.17 40.94
CA GLY A 14 -20.45 -13.49 40.91
C GLY A 14 -20.52 -12.13 40.21
N ILE A 15 -21.23 -12.07 39.09
CA ILE A 15 -21.42 -10.81 38.33
C ILE A 15 -22.31 -9.83 39.10
N CYS A 16 -23.36 -10.31 39.77
CA CYS A 16 -24.18 -9.44 40.63
C CYS A 16 -23.43 -8.95 41.88
N ALA A 17 -22.50 -9.72 42.45
CA ALA A 17 -21.65 -9.31 43.54
C ALA A 17 -20.67 -8.19 43.13
N LEU A 18 -20.11 -8.29 41.90
CA LEU A 18 -19.29 -7.22 41.32
C LEU A 18 -20.11 -5.93 41.07
N ALA A 19 -21.34 -6.05 40.58
CA ALA A 19 -22.22 -4.92 40.36
C ALA A 19 -22.67 -4.25 41.70
N ALA A 20 -22.85 -5.05 42.75
CA ALA A 20 -23.20 -4.54 44.07
C ALA A 20 -22.02 -3.78 44.76
N VAL A 21 -20.79 -4.19 44.53
CA VAL A 21 -19.60 -3.47 44.99
C VAL A 21 -19.44 -2.14 44.24
N PHE A 22 -19.89 -2.06 42.98
CA PHE A 22 -19.91 -0.82 42.20
C PHE A 22 -21.01 0.17 42.68
N ALA A 23 -22.12 -0.35 43.17
CA ALA A 23 -23.25 0.48 43.64
C ALA A 23 -23.11 0.99 45.08
N MET A 24 -22.21 0.48 45.89
CA MET A 24 -22.01 0.88 47.30
C MET A 24 -20.81 1.80 47.55
N SER A 25 -20.09 2.22 46.52
CA SER A 25 -18.92 3.12 46.70
C SER A 25 -19.23 4.55 46.30
N ASP A 26 -20.26 5.12 46.89
CA ASP A 26 -20.34 6.57 47.04
C ASP A 26 -19.43 6.97 48.22
N ASN A 27 -18.13 7.06 47.99
CA ASN A 27 -17.24 8.08 48.58
C ASN A 27 -15.75 7.85 48.21
N THR A 28 -15.27 8.66 47.32
CA THR A 28 -14.03 9.46 47.31
C THR A 28 -12.66 8.77 47.39
N GLY A 29 -12.48 7.49 47.23
CA GLY A 29 -11.09 6.95 47.25
C GLY A 29 -10.86 5.70 46.43
N GLY A 30 -11.88 4.86 46.33
CA GLY A 30 -11.77 3.56 45.68
C GLY A 30 -11.93 3.58 44.17
N THR A 31 -12.63 4.55 43.63
CA THR A 31 -12.89 4.69 42.19
C THR A 31 -11.66 5.13 41.40
N ALA A 32 -10.78 5.93 41.98
CA ALA A 32 -9.57 6.37 41.33
C ALA A 32 -8.57 5.20 41.16
N LEU A 33 -8.49 4.30 42.15
CA LEU A 33 -7.63 3.10 42.07
C LEU A 33 -8.20 2.06 41.11
N ALA A 34 -9.50 1.84 41.10
CA ALA A 34 -10.13 0.91 40.16
C ALA A 34 -10.06 1.44 38.71
N MET A 35 -10.24 2.76 38.50
CA MET A 35 -10.09 3.35 37.17
C MET A 35 -8.63 3.38 36.71
N SER A 36 -7.66 3.53 37.62
CA SER A 36 -6.25 3.49 37.25
C SER A 36 -5.80 2.08 36.85
N VAL A 37 -6.34 1.04 37.50
CA VAL A 37 -6.07 -0.37 37.13
C VAL A 37 -6.70 -0.71 35.76
N VAL A 38 -7.93 -0.27 35.50
CA VAL A 38 -8.60 -0.50 34.20
C VAL A 38 -7.95 0.36 33.11
N ALA A 39 -7.60 1.62 33.40
CA ALA A 39 -6.89 2.47 32.43
C ALA A 39 -5.44 1.98 32.20
N GLY A 40 -4.79 1.38 33.19
CA GLY A 40 -3.47 0.77 33.06
C GLY A 40 -3.48 -0.44 32.13
N VAL A 41 -4.50 -1.28 32.22
CA VAL A 41 -4.68 -2.44 31.33
C VAL A 41 -5.02 -2.00 29.90
N ALA A 42 -5.83 -0.95 29.73
CA ALA A 42 -6.17 -0.42 28.41
C ALA A 42 -5.05 0.44 27.77
N GLY A 43 -4.15 1.01 28.59
CA GLY A 43 -3.16 1.99 28.11
C GLY A 43 -1.75 1.47 27.89
N GLY A 44 -1.45 0.20 28.09
CA GLY A 44 -0.10 -0.36 27.93
C GLY A 44 0.96 0.23 28.90
N LYS A 45 0.65 1.27 29.65
CA LYS A 45 1.58 1.92 30.59
C LYS A 45 1.89 1.10 31.84
N HIS A 46 1.01 0.17 32.21
CA HIS A 46 1.25 -0.69 33.37
C HIS A 46 2.31 -1.76 33.14
N VAL A 47 2.54 -2.14 31.89
CA VAL A 47 3.60 -3.11 31.52
C VAL A 47 5.00 -2.56 31.79
N ILE A 48 5.15 -1.23 31.91
CA ILE A 48 6.46 -0.56 32.06
C ILE A 48 6.89 -0.49 33.53
N ASN A 49 5.95 -0.41 34.49
CA ASN A 49 6.26 -0.05 35.87
C ASN A 49 5.85 -1.09 36.93
N GLU A 50 5.09 -2.12 36.55
CA GLU A 50 4.69 -3.21 37.45
C GLU A 50 5.07 -4.58 36.88
N PRO A 51 5.49 -5.53 37.73
CA PRO A 51 5.83 -6.86 37.25
C PRO A 51 4.57 -7.57 36.76
N LEU A 52 4.60 -8.02 35.51
CA LEU A 52 3.55 -8.89 34.95
C LEU A 52 3.49 -10.18 35.76
N THR A 53 2.36 -10.47 36.36
CA THR A 53 2.13 -11.75 37.02
C THR A 53 1.78 -12.82 36.00
N VAL A 54 2.14 -14.09 36.27
CA VAL A 54 1.81 -15.24 35.42
C VAL A 54 0.29 -15.33 35.16
N ALA A 55 -0.53 -14.91 36.12
CA ALA A 55 -1.99 -14.89 35.99
C ALA A 55 -2.45 -13.85 34.94
N LEU A 56 -1.84 -12.67 34.91
CA LEU A 56 -2.17 -11.61 33.94
C LEU A 56 -1.71 -12.00 32.53
N THR A 57 -0.53 -12.61 32.42
CA THR A 57 0.00 -13.11 31.15
C THR A 57 -0.84 -14.25 30.58
N ASN A 58 -1.35 -15.14 31.42
CA ASN A 58 -2.24 -16.22 30.98
C ASN A 58 -3.64 -15.74 30.58
N VAL A 59 -4.11 -14.57 31.05
CA VAL A 59 -5.40 -14.00 30.67
C VAL A 59 -5.30 -13.23 29.35
N GLU A 60 -4.22 -12.49 29.17
CA GLU A 60 -4.05 -11.64 27.98
C GLU A 60 -3.38 -12.37 26.80
N SER A 61 -2.54 -13.35 27.08
CA SER A 61 -1.80 -14.07 26.02
C SER A 61 -1.40 -15.47 26.48
N PRO A 62 -2.31 -16.44 26.50
CA PRO A 62 -2.05 -17.81 26.99
C PRO A 62 -0.98 -18.57 26.21
N ASP A 63 -0.65 -18.12 25.00
CA ASP A 63 0.31 -18.78 24.10
C ASP A 63 1.75 -18.25 24.21
N LEU A 64 2.05 -17.35 25.15
CA LEU A 64 3.34 -16.70 25.31
C LEU A 64 4.46 -17.62 25.85
N LEU A 65 4.19 -18.87 26.14
CA LEU A 65 5.09 -19.81 26.83
C LEU A 65 5.84 -20.81 25.92
N VAL A 66 5.84 -20.64 24.59
CA VAL A 66 6.49 -21.56 23.65
C VAL A 66 7.83 -21.02 23.13
N ASN A 67 8.85 -21.89 23.04
CA ASN A 67 10.30 -21.61 22.94
C ASN A 67 10.86 -20.91 21.70
N GLU A 68 10.08 -20.43 20.71
CA GLU A 68 10.60 -19.69 19.53
C GLU A 68 9.91 -18.32 19.38
N ILE A 69 10.65 -17.27 19.67
CA ILE A 69 10.17 -15.88 19.69
C ILE A 69 9.57 -15.45 18.34
N ASP A 70 10.21 -15.79 17.22
CA ASP A 70 9.72 -15.43 15.88
C ASP A 70 8.41 -16.12 15.50
N ARG A 71 8.22 -17.38 15.88
CA ARG A 71 6.96 -18.12 15.66
C ARG A 71 5.84 -17.67 16.58
N ARG A 72 6.17 -17.22 17.77
CA ARG A 72 5.21 -16.68 18.73
C ARG A 72 4.60 -15.37 18.27
N LEU A 73 5.39 -14.41 17.79
CA LEU A 73 4.89 -13.15 17.24
C LEU A 73 3.95 -13.37 16.06
N VAL A 74 4.27 -14.30 15.17
CA VAL A 74 3.43 -14.66 14.04
C VAL A 74 2.11 -15.33 14.48
N LYS A 75 2.11 -16.14 15.55
CA LYS A 75 0.93 -16.83 16.06
C LYS A 75 0.05 -15.95 16.94
N ILE A 76 0.64 -15.10 17.78
CA ILE A 76 -0.07 -14.38 18.85
C ILE A 76 -0.78 -13.13 18.30
N ARG A 77 -0.15 -12.37 17.40
CA ARG A 77 -0.75 -11.18 16.81
C ARG A 77 -0.43 -11.05 15.33
N PRO A 78 -0.98 -11.91 14.47
CA PRO A 78 -0.71 -11.86 13.03
C PRO A 78 -1.16 -10.56 12.39
N MET A 79 -2.11 -9.82 12.99
CA MET A 79 -2.64 -8.56 12.50
C MET A 79 -1.81 -7.33 12.92
N ALA A 80 -0.93 -7.47 13.90
CA ALA A 80 -0.13 -6.34 14.38
C ALA A 80 1.03 -5.95 13.44
N THR A 81 1.58 -6.91 12.69
CA THR A 81 2.67 -6.66 11.74
C THR A 81 2.44 -7.34 10.39
N PRO A 82 1.34 -7.03 9.69
CA PRO A 82 0.95 -7.75 8.48
C PRO A 82 1.94 -7.59 7.32
N ILE A 83 2.60 -6.43 7.19
CA ILE A 83 3.56 -6.18 6.11
C ILE A 83 4.87 -6.91 6.36
N ASP A 84 5.36 -6.93 7.59
CA ASP A 84 6.56 -7.71 7.94
C ASP A 84 6.33 -9.19 7.66
N GLN A 85 5.14 -9.72 7.95
CA GLN A 85 4.77 -11.10 7.65
C GLN A 85 4.66 -11.35 6.14
N LEU A 86 4.00 -10.49 5.38
CA LEU A 86 3.95 -10.57 3.92
C LEU A 86 5.34 -10.50 3.30
N SER A 87 6.21 -9.66 3.85
CA SER A 87 7.59 -9.53 3.37
C SER A 87 8.44 -10.78 3.64
N ARG A 88 8.22 -11.46 4.76
CA ARG A 88 8.88 -12.73 5.06
C ARG A 88 8.44 -13.83 4.10
N TRP A 89 7.18 -13.83 3.74
CA TRP A 89 6.67 -14.75 2.75
C TRP A 89 7.21 -14.46 1.34
N ALA A 90 7.24 -13.19 0.91
CA ALA A 90 7.81 -12.79 -0.37
C ALA A 90 9.34 -13.01 -0.44
N GLY A 91 9.97 -13.27 0.70
CA GLY A 91 11.41 -13.44 0.85
C GLY A 91 12.15 -12.10 0.94
N SER A 92 13.08 -12.00 1.88
CA SER A 92 13.97 -10.84 1.97
C SER A 92 15.21 -11.05 1.11
N LYS A 93 15.64 -9.99 0.41
CA LYS A 93 16.90 -9.97 -0.34
C LYS A 93 17.98 -9.29 0.48
N LYS A 94 19.17 -9.88 0.52
CA LYS A 94 20.33 -9.21 1.11
C LYS A 94 20.77 -8.06 0.24
N SER A 95 21.05 -6.90 0.87
CA SER A 95 21.64 -5.74 0.22
C SER A 95 23.07 -5.54 0.71
N GLY A 96 24.01 -5.34 -0.20
CA GLY A 96 25.38 -4.96 0.13
C GLY A 96 25.55 -3.48 0.51
N SER A 97 24.49 -2.67 0.39
CA SER A 97 24.50 -1.24 0.64
C SER A 97 23.29 -0.81 1.44
N MET A 98 23.44 0.26 2.22
CA MET A 98 22.33 0.96 2.90
C MET A 98 21.39 1.67 1.91
N VAL A 99 21.85 1.93 0.71
CA VAL A 99 21.09 2.54 -0.37
C VAL A 99 20.69 1.45 -1.34
N VAL A 100 19.39 1.29 -1.55
CA VAL A 100 18.83 0.29 -2.47
C VAL A 100 18.27 1.00 -3.69
N ASP A 101 18.92 0.77 -4.82
CA ASP A 101 18.47 1.23 -6.12
C ASP A 101 17.71 0.11 -6.82
N TYR A 102 16.55 0.44 -7.36
CA TYR A 102 15.76 -0.50 -8.15
C TYR A 102 15.20 0.18 -9.39
N TYR A 103 15.04 -0.60 -10.43
CA TYR A 103 14.61 -0.11 -11.74
C TYR A 103 13.24 -0.68 -12.08
N SER A 104 12.37 0.16 -12.60
CA SER A 104 11.09 -0.24 -13.18
C SER A 104 10.99 0.25 -14.61
N VAL A 105 10.54 -0.61 -15.50
CA VAL A 105 10.20 -0.22 -16.87
C VAL A 105 8.70 -0.07 -16.92
N ASP A 106 8.24 1.17 -17.12
CA ASP A 106 6.82 1.44 -17.30
C ASP A 106 6.43 1.29 -18.76
N THR A 107 5.19 0.89 -19.00
CA THR A 107 4.63 0.95 -20.34
C THR A 107 4.39 2.42 -20.71
N ARG A 108 4.77 2.80 -21.95
CA ARG A 108 4.43 4.14 -22.46
C ARG A 108 2.96 4.41 -22.22
N PRO A 109 2.56 5.61 -21.78
CA PRO A 109 1.17 6.00 -21.76
C PRO A 109 0.57 5.77 -23.15
N THR A 110 -0.64 5.29 -23.22
CA THR A 110 -1.33 5.00 -24.48
C THR A 110 -2.20 6.14 -24.95
N SER A 111 -2.43 7.15 -24.11
CA SER A 111 -3.35 8.23 -24.40
C SER A 111 -2.86 9.58 -23.86
N THR A 112 -3.24 10.66 -24.55
CA THR A 112 -3.06 12.05 -24.13
C THR A 112 -4.30 12.85 -24.50
N LYS A 113 -4.33 14.13 -24.12
CA LYS A 113 -5.44 15.04 -24.44
C LYS A 113 -4.99 16.15 -25.37
N VAL A 114 -5.94 16.65 -26.14
CA VAL A 114 -5.78 17.85 -26.95
C VAL A 114 -5.85 19.08 -26.04
N THR A 115 -4.87 19.98 -26.13
CA THR A 115 -4.76 21.17 -25.25
C THR A 115 -5.55 22.36 -25.77
N ARG A 116 -5.88 22.41 -27.05
CA ARG A 116 -6.65 23.48 -27.68
C ARG A 116 -7.55 22.89 -28.75
N SER A 117 -8.77 23.41 -28.90
CA SER A 117 -9.67 23.01 -29.98
C SER A 117 -9.01 23.28 -31.33
N VAL A 118 -9.15 22.33 -32.24
CA VAL A 118 -8.72 22.43 -33.63
C VAL A 118 -9.97 22.52 -34.48
N GLU A 119 -10.16 23.66 -35.15
CA GLU A 119 -11.29 23.85 -36.06
C GLU A 119 -11.02 23.14 -37.37
N GLY A 120 -12.03 22.52 -37.90
CA GLY A 120 -11.96 21.70 -39.11
C GLY A 120 -11.21 22.34 -40.26
N CYS A 121 -11.56 22.05 -41.49
CA CYS A 121 -10.85 22.44 -42.70
C CYS A 121 -10.43 23.92 -42.85
N SER A 122 -10.94 24.84 -42.02
CA SER A 122 -10.54 26.26 -42.02
C SER A 122 -9.09 26.48 -41.54
N ASP A 123 -8.56 25.62 -40.68
CA ASP A 123 -7.19 25.73 -40.17
C ASP A 123 -6.18 24.99 -41.07
N ASN A 124 -6.61 24.39 -42.13
CA ASN A 124 -5.79 23.62 -43.05
C ASN A 124 -5.19 24.50 -44.13
N VAL A 125 -3.89 24.72 -44.04
CA VAL A 125 -3.16 25.50 -45.05
C VAL A 125 -2.55 24.55 -46.07
N GLY A 126 -3.10 24.53 -47.28
CA GLY A 126 -2.50 23.89 -48.42
C GLY A 126 -3.46 22.99 -49.23
N ALA A 127 -3.53 23.21 -50.51
CA ALA A 127 -4.29 22.47 -51.53
C ALA A 127 -3.66 21.06 -51.75
N SER A 128 -3.64 20.23 -50.78
CA SER A 128 -3.18 18.83 -50.90
C SER A 128 -4.32 17.89 -50.63
N ARG A 129 -4.40 16.82 -51.40
CA ARG A 129 -5.40 15.74 -51.27
C ARG A 129 -5.46 15.15 -49.86
N PHE A 130 -4.34 15.29 -49.09
CA PHE A 130 -4.22 14.95 -47.67
C PHE A 130 -3.80 16.21 -46.91
N GLN A 131 -4.71 16.78 -46.18
CA GLN A 131 -4.43 17.99 -45.40
C GLN A 131 -3.67 17.61 -44.14
N LYS A 132 -2.53 18.29 -43.96
CA LYS A 132 -1.72 18.15 -42.71
C LYS A 132 -2.29 19.10 -41.68
N VAL A 133 -2.50 18.58 -40.49
CA VAL A 133 -2.96 19.35 -39.34
C VAL A 133 -1.99 19.25 -38.22
N GLN A 134 -1.75 20.36 -37.55
CA GLN A 134 -1.02 20.41 -36.29
C GLN A 134 -2.01 20.31 -35.14
N LEU A 135 -1.90 19.25 -34.34
CA LEU A 135 -2.71 19.06 -33.15
C LEU A 135 -1.86 19.40 -31.91
N PRO A 136 -2.24 20.43 -31.17
CA PRO A 136 -1.63 20.71 -29.87
C PRO A 136 -2.07 19.66 -28.86
N VAL A 137 -1.11 19.03 -28.20
CA VAL A 137 -1.34 17.92 -27.24
C VAL A 137 -0.56 18.16 -25.95
N GLU A 138 -1.03 17.60 -24.84
CA GLU A 138 -0.33 17.70 -23.55
C GLU A 138 1.07 17.06 -23.59
N ASN A 139 1.21 15.97 -24.35
CA ASN A 139 2.48 15.26 -24.49
C ASN A 139 2.60 14.65 -25.88
N ALA A 140 3.36 15.31 -26.75
CA ALA A 140 3.63 14.82 -28.11
C ALA A 140 4.70 13.72 -28.14
N ASP A 141 5.53 13.58 -27.10
CA ASP A 141 6.56 12.54 -27.03
C ASP A 141 5.99 11.11 -26.96
N LEU A 142 4.69 11.04 -26.70
CA LEU A 142 3.93 9.79 -26.75
C LEU A 142 3.88 9.21 -28.15
N PHE A 143 3.88 10.06 -29.17
CA PHE A 143 3.69 9.70 -30.57
C PHE A 143 4.98 9.75 -31.36
N GLU A 144 5.12 8.83 -32.27
CA GLU A 144 6.20 8.80 -33.25
C GLU A 144 5.64 8.85 -34.66
N ALA A 145 6.48 9.15 -35.63
CA ALA A 145 6.10 9.08 -37.02
C ALA A 145 5.61 7.67 -37.39
N SER A 146 4.68 7.60 -38.33
CA SER A 146 4.05 6.35 -38.79
C SER A 146 3.13 5.67 -37.79
N GLU A 147 2.72 6.36 -36.72
CA GLU A 147 1.75 5.83 -35.77
C GLU A 147 0.31 6.26 -36.13
N THR A 148 -0.64 5.38 -35.85
CA THR A 148 -2.07 5.67 -35.97
C THR A 148 -2.64 6.07 -34.62
N VAL A 149 -3.51 7.07 -34.62
CA VAL A 149 -4.11 7.67 -33.43
C VAL A 149 -5.62 7.71 -33.57
N LEU A 150 -6.30 7.18 -32.57
CA LEU A 150 -7.77 7.23 -32.48
C LEU A 150 -8.18 8.47 -31.68
N VAL A 151 -9.05 9.28 -32.26
CA VAL A 151 -9.61 10.49 -31.64
C VAL A 151 -10.95 10.13 -31.01
N ARG A 152 -11.00 9.95 -29.70
CA ARG A 152 -12.20 9.48 -29.01
C ARG A 152 -13.31 10.52 -28.98
N GLY A 153 -14.52 10.09 -29.38
CA GLY A 153 -15.72 10.94 -29.34
C GLY A 153 -15.85 11.90 -30.50
N VAL A 154 -14.91 11.92 -31.43
CA VAL A 154 -15.04 12.62 -32.72
C VAL A 154 -15.34 11.61 -33.80
N GLY A 155 -16.50 11.70 -34.43
CA GLY A 155 -16.91 10.74 -35.45
C GLY A 155 -16.09 10.88 -36.74
N GLY A 156 -15.65 9.75 -37.27
CA GLY A 156 -15.10 9.66 -38.61
C GLY A 156 -16.16 9.57 -39.69
N TYR A 157 -15.73 9.52 -40.93
CA TYR A 157 -16.61 9.46 -42.12
C TYR A 157 -16.37 8.17 -42.89
N LYS A 158 -17.35 7.76 -43.68
CA LYS A 158 -17.22 6.66 -44.64
C LYS A 158 -16.29 7.07 -45.79
N PRO A 159 -15.85 6.14 -46.64
CA PRO A 159 -14.99 6.45 -47.79
C PRO A 159 -15.58 7.50 -48.78
N ASP A 160 -16.88 7.76 -48.71
CA ASP A 160 -17.54 8.83 -49.47
C ASP A 160 -17.23 10.25 -48.90
N GLY A 161 -16.64 10.32 -47.71
CA GLY A 161 -16.30 11.56 -47.01
C GLY A 161 -17.52 12.41 -46.59
N LYS A 162 -18.74 11.99 -46.88
CA LYS A 162 -19.97 12.75 -46.63
C LYS A 162 -20.84 12.14 -45.55
N THR A 163 -20.87 10.81 -45.49
CA THR A 163 -21.66 10.07 -44.50
C THR A 163 -20.86 9.80 -43.25
N LYS A 164 -21.36 10.21 -42.07
CA LYS A 164 -20.75 9.89 -40.80
C LYS A 164 -20.67 8.37 -40.60
N SER A 165 -19.54 7.91 -40.17
CA SER A 165 -19.30 6.51 -39.73
C SER A 165 -19.65 6.33 -38.25
N ASN A 166 -19.90 5.08 -37.83
CA ASN A 166 -19.98 4.72 -36.42
C ASN A 166 -18.60 4.58 -35.78
N GLN A 167 -17.51 4.74 -36.54
CA GLN A 167 -16.14 4.70 -36.06
C GLN A 167 -15.68 6.09 -35.67
N ASP A 168 -14.87 6.16 -34.64
CA ASP A 168 -14.18 7.39 -34.26
C ASP A 168 -13.17 7.79 -35.35
N LEU A 169 -12.80 9.07 -35.37
CA LEU A 169 -11.81 9.61 -36.29
C LEU A 169 -10.43 8.96 -36.02
N VAL A 170 -9.75 8.58 -37.09
CA VAL A 170 -8.39 8.04 -37.06
C VAL A 170 -7.45 8.99 -37.78
N LEU A 171 -6.32 9.25 -37.13
CA LEU A 171 -5.25 10.09 -37.66
C LEU A 171 -4.02 9.25 -37.89
N TYR A 172 -3.21 9.66 -38.87
CA TYR A 172 -1.88 9.10 -39.12
C TYR A 172 -0.83 10.19 -38.83
N VAL A 173 0.10 9.91 -37.93
CA VAL A 173 1.12 10.85 -37.47
C VAL A 173 2.26 10.89 -38.47
N LEU A 174 2.56 12.07 -39.02
CA LEU A 174 3.67 12.30 -39.91
C LEU A 174 4.94 12.61 -39.14
N ARG A 175 4.85 13.47 -38.14
CA ARG A 175 5.96 13.89 -37.28
C ARG A 175 5.46 14.50 -35.98
N LYS A 176 6.28 14.49 -34.97
CA LYS A 176 6.08 15.28 -33.77
C LYS A 176 6.85 16.60 -33.87
N SER A 177 6.41 17.60 -33.15
CA SER A 177 7.13 18.86 -33.00
C SER A 177 8.33 18.67 -32.06
N GLU A 178 9.41 19.42 -32.29
CA GLU A 178 10.62 19.37 -31.46
C GLU A 178 10.40 19.89 -30.04
N ASP A 179 9.42 20.78 -29.88
CA ASP A 179 9.03 21.32 -28.56
C ASP A 179 8.15 20.35 -27.73
N GLY A 180 7.77 19.19 -28.28
CA GLY A 180 6.93 18.23 -27.59
C GLY A 180 5.48 18.67 -27.36
N ALA A 181 5.06 19.80 -27.93
CA ALA A 181 3.75 20.41 -27.69
C ALA A 181 2.69 20.07 -28.75
N SER A 182 3.09 19.58 -29.92
CA SER A 182 2.17 19.28 -31.01
C SER A 182 2.61 18.11 -31.88
N ILE A 183 1.64 17.50 -32.57
CA ILE A 183 1.87 16.49 -33.59
C ILE A 183 1.33 16.95 -34.94
N SER A 184 2.05 16.65 -36.00
CA SER A 184 1.56 16.84 -37.39
C SER A 184 0.99 15.54 -37.88
N ALA A 185 -0.29 15.53 -38.22
CA ALA A 185 -1.01 14.33 -38.64
C ALA A 185 -1.88 14.59 -39.87
N VAL A 186 -2.25 13.51 -40.55
CA VAL A 186 -3.27 13.49 -41.58
C VAL A 186 -4.43 12.59 -41.15
N THR A 187 -5.62 12.91 -41.62
CA THR A 187 -6.79 12.07 -41.37
C THR A 187 -6.82 10.85 -42.28
N VAL A 188 -7.28 9.74 -41.74
CA VAL A 188 -7.48 8.48 -42.47
C VAL A 188 -8.93 8.38 -42.95
N ASN A 189 -9.88 8.72 -42.09
CA ASN A 189 -11.33 8.70 -42.36
C ASN A 189 -11.95 10.07 -42.10
N GLY A 190 -11.41 11.09 -42.79
CA GLY A 190 -11.83 12.47 -42.66
C GLY A 190 -13.08 12.79 -43.46
N GLN A 191 -13.51 14.06 -43.35
CA GLN A 191 -14.65 14.61 -44.05
C GLN A 191 -14.23 15.10 -45.45
N THR A 192 -15.10 15.00 -46.45
CA THR A 192 -14.93 15.67 -47.74
C THR A 192 -15.75 16.95 -47.76
N ILE A 193 -15.10 18.11 -47.96
CA ILE A 193 -15.75 19.42 -48.00
C ILE A 193 -15.35 20.08 -49.31
N GLY A 194 -16.32 20.24 -50.24
CA GLY A 194 -16.05 20.77 -51.57
C GLY A 194 -15.11 19.86 -52.36
N GLU A 195 -13.96 20.43 -52.79
CA GLU A 195 -12.90 19.70 -53.51
C GLU A 195 -11.86 19.08 -52.59
N PHE A 196 -11.97 19.30 -51.26
CA PHE A 196 -10.98 18.83 -50.28
C PHE A 196 -11.42 17.49 -49.69
N GLU A 197 -10.66 16.45 -49.96
CA GLU A 197 -10.85 15.11 -49.41
C GLU A 197 -10.11 14.96 -48.08
N ASN A 198 -10.63 14.12 -47.21
CA ASN A 198 -10.02 13.78 -45.90
C ASN A 198 -9.71 14.97 -44.99
N CYS A 199 -10.59 15.95 -44.99
CA CYS A 199 -10.51 17.08 -44.08
C CYS A 199 -10.68 16.61 -42.62
N ILE A 200 -9.94 17.24 -41.71
CA ILE A 200 -10.14 17.01 -40.28
C ILE A 200 -11.45 17.65 -39.83
N PRO A 201 -12.35 16.92 -39.16
CA PRO A 201 -13.49 17.53 -38.48
C PRO A 201 -13.01 18.30 -37.24
N THR A 202 -13.82 19.19 -36.71
CA THR A 202 -13.51 19.94 -35.50
C THR A 202 -13.23 18.97 -34.33
N ILE A 203 -12.09 19.15 -33.69
CA ILE A 203 -11.69 18.40 -32.52
C ILE A 203 -11.73 19.34 -31.30
N PRO A 204 -12.64 19.13 -30.33
CA PRO A 204 -12.73 19.95 -29.14
C PRO A 204 -11.50 19.80 -28.25
N GLU A 205 -11.21 20.85 -27.47
CA GLU A 205 -10.24 20.80 -26.38
C GLU A 205 -10.59 19.69 -25.36
N GLY A 206 -9.59 19.06 -24.77
CA GLY A 206 -9.76 17.95 -23.83
C GLY A 206 -10.10 16.61 -24.47
N THR A 207 -10.23 16.55 -25.81
CA THR A 207 -10.47 15.29 -26.55
C THR A 207 -9.32 14.32 -26.31
N MET A 208 -9.65 13.07 -26.00
CA MET A 208 -8.66 12.02 -25.76
C MET A 208 -8.16 11.44 -27.07
N LEU A 209 -6.85 11.45 -27.24
CA LEU A 209 -6.11 10.80 -28.32
C LEU A 209 -5.53 9.49 -27.81
N VAL A 210 -5.81 8.39 -28.48
CA VAL A 210 -5.33 7.05 -28.11
C VAL A 210 -4.40 6.53 -29.19
N ARG A 211 -3.18 6.19 -28.81
CA ARG A 211 -2.20 5.58 -29.69
C ARG A 211 -2.60 4.13 -30.00
N MET A 212 -2.73 3.77 -31.27
CA MET A 212 -3.11 2.42 -31.68
C MET A 212 -1.93 1.55 -32.12
N GLY A 213 -0.88 2.16 -32.68
CA GLY A 213 0.28 1.44 -33.15
C GLY A 213 0.84 2.02 -34.45
N ARG A 214 1.85 1.38 -35.00
CA ARG A 214 2.53 1.82 -36.23
C ARG A 214 1.96 1.15 -37.46
N ALA A 215 1.97 1.89 -38.55
CA ALA A 215 1.65 1.41 -39.89
C ALA A 215 2.79 1.85 -40.81
N ALA A 216 3.61 0.89 -41.25
CA ALA A 216 4.74 1.12 -42.13
C ALA A 216 4.33 0.88 -43.58
N SER A 217 5.03 1.49 -44.53
CA SER A 217 4.88 1.19 -45.98
C SER A 217 5.66 -0.09 -46.32
N GLU A 218 5.30 -0.69 -47.46
CA GLU A 218 5.95 -1.91 -47.93
C GLU A 218 7.48 -1.76 -48.11
N LEU A 219 7.94 -0.56 -48.46
CA LEU A 219 9.33 -0.26 -48.71
C LEU A 219 10.09 0.28 -47.49
N ASP A 220 9.44 0.45 -46.37
CA ASP A 220 10.08 0.95 -45.16
C ASP A 220 11.00 -0.12 -44.56
N VAL A 221 12.30 0.11 -44.64
CA VAL A 221 13.34 -0.73 -44.03
C VAL A 221 13.54 -0.41 -42.54
N GLN A 222 13.33 0.84 -42.16
CA GLN A 222 13.52 1.34 -40.80
C GLN A 222 12.26 2.04 -40.28
N THR A 223 11.88 1.71 -39.07
CA THR A 223 10.86 2.43 -38.30
C THR A 223 11.52 3.21 -37.18
N PRO A 224 10.93 4.31 -36.67
CA PRO A 224 11.45 5.01 -35.50
C PRO A 224 11.72 4.04 -34.37
N GLN A 225 12.87 4.21 -33.71
CA GLN A 225 13.33 3.32 -32.63
C GLN A 225 12.38 3.41 -31.44
N PHE A 226 12.05 2.25 -30.86
CA PHE A 226 11.35 2.22 -29.59
C PHE A 226 12.37 2.29 -28.45
N GLU A 227 12.31 3.34 -27.66
CA GLU A 227 13.13 3.51 -26.49
C GLU A 227 12.27 3.41 -25.22
N ALA A 228 12.55 2.44 -24.40
CA ALA A 228 12.01 2.33 -23.05
C ALA A 228 13.20 2.27 -22.09
N LEU A 229 13.46 3.39 -21.42
CA LEU A 229 14.53 3.45 -20.43
C LEU A 229 13.97 3.07 -19.05
N PRO A 230 14.65 2.18 -18.33
CA PRO A 230 14.29 1.88 -16.96
C PRO A 230 14.39 3.13 -16.07
N GLN A 231 13.32 3.46 -15.38
CA GLN A 231 13.34 4.53 -14.38
C GLN A 231 13.96 4.01 -13.09
N LYS A 232 14.93 4.75 -12.59
CA LYS A 232 15.61 4.47 -11.33
C LYS A 232 14.79 5.00 -10.17
N SER A 233 14.47 4.13 -9.23
CA SER A 233 13.92 4.48 -7.93
C SER A 233 14.88 4.06 -6.84
N GLN A 234 14.84 4.72 -5.69
CA GLN A 234 15.78 4.52 -4.60
C GLN A 234 15.06 4.52 -3.26
N ASN A 235 15.47 3.62 -2.37
CA ASN A 235 15.07 3.67 -0.97
C ASN A 235 16.29 3.43 -0.05
N TYR A 236 16.17 3.80 1.21
CA TYR A 236 17.24 3.69 2.21
C TYR A 236 16.89 2.60 3.23
N CYS A 237 17.89 1.76 3.56
CA CYS A 237 17.78 0.86 4.71
C CYS A 237 17.93 1.67 5.99
N GLN A 238 16.90 1.62 6.83
CA GLN A 238 16.93 2.22 8.16
C GLN A 238 17.46 1.20 9.16
N ILE A 239 18.33 1.65 10.06
CA ILE A 239 18.84 0.83 11.15
C ILE A 239 17.86 0.93 12.31
N PHE A 240 17.25 -0.19 12.65
CA PHE A 240 16.41 -0.35 13.83
C PHE A 240 17.26 -1.00 14.93
N LYS A 241 17.33 -0.36 16.08
CA LYS A 241 18.06 -0.87 17.24
C LYS A 241 17.20 -0.77 18.48
N MET A 242 17.28 -1.80 19.33
CA MET A 242 16.70 -1.78 20.65
C MET A 242 17.68 -2.45 21.64
N GLN A 243 17.81 -1.86 22.81
CA GLN A 243 18.70 -2.36 23.85
C GLN A 243 17.89 -2.68 25.10
N ILE A 244 18.16 -3.84 25.68
CA ILE A 244 17.62 -4.29 26.96
C ILE A 244 18.77 -4.46 27.90
N GLU A 245 18.72 -3.80 29.06
CA GLU A 245 19.75 -3.87 30.09
C GLU A 245 19.11 -4.32 31.40
N GLN A 246 19.72 -5.31 32.05
CA GLN A 246 19.26 -5.81 33.32
C GLN A 246 20.44 -6.00 34.28
N SER A 247 20.32 -5.49 35.52
CA SER A 247 21.31 -5.68 36.54
C SER A 247 21.28 -7.11 37.11
N THR A 248 22.43 -7.56 37.66
CA THR A 248 22.50 -8.89 38.28
C THR A 248 21.53 -9.04 39.45
N LEU A 249 21.32 -7.96 40.23
CA LEU A 249 20.38 -7.97 41.36
C LEU A 249 18.94 -8.13 40.89
N GLN A 250 18.56 -7.43 39.83
CA GLN A 250 17.22 -7.54 39.24
C GLN A 250 16.97 -8.95 38.68
N LYS A 251 18.00 -9.58 38.09
CA LYS A 251 17.90 -10.96 37.60
C LYS A 251 17.58 -11.96 38.73
N ILE A 252 18.12 -11.74 39.90
CA ILE A 252 17.89 -12.58 41.07
C ILE A 252 16.54 -12.28 41.71
N ALA A 253 16.18 -11.01 41.84
CA ALA A 253 14.91 -10.56 42.42
C ALA A 253 13.67 -11.00 41.59
N ASN A 254 13.79 -11.05 40.28
CA ASN A 254 12.66 -11.39 39.39
C ASN A 254 12.30 -12.89 39.38
N LYS A 255 13.07 -13.75 40.02
CA LYS A 255 12.75 -15.18 40.08
C LYS A 255 11.50 -15.47 40.90
N GLU A 256 11.14 -14.62 41.87
CA GLU A 256 9.95 -14.81 42.71
C GLU A 256 8.66 -14.31 42.08
N VAL A 257 8.74 -13.42 41.09
CA VAL A 257 7.58 -12.73 40.49
C VAL A 257 7.24 -13.24 39.08
N GLY A 258 7.97 -14.20 38.52
CA GLY A 258 7.69 -14.81 37.23
C GLY A 258 8.10 -13.95 36.00
N TRP A 259 8.51 -12.68 36.16
CA TRP A 259 9.02 -11.84 35.09
C TRP A 259 10.52 -12.12 34.86
N THR A 260 10.81 -12.71 33.70
CA THR A 260 12.15 -13.09 33.31
C THR A 260 12.79 -12.11 32.35
N PHE A 261 14.11 -12.20 32.16
CA PHE A 261 14.81 -11.43 31.12
C PHE A 261 14.28 -11.79 29.71
N SER A 262 13.89 -13.05 29.51
CA SER A 262 13.28 -13.52 28.25
C SER A 262 11.95 -12.83 27.96
N ASP A 263 11.13 -12.56 28.96
CA ASP A 263 9.86 -11.87 28.76
C ASP A 263 10.07 -10.40 28.37
N GLN A 264 11.10 -9.76 28.91
CA GLN A 264 11.52 -8.41 28.50
C GLN A 264 12.04 -8.41 27.05
N GLU A 265 12.80 -9.43 26.68
CA GLU A 265 13.28 -9.60 25.30
C GLU A 265 12.13 -9.76 24.31
N GLU A 266 11.12 -10.57 24.65
CA GLU A 266 9.93 -10.74 23.83
C GLU A 266 9.16 -9.42 23.64
N ALA A 267 8.96 -8.67 24.72
CA ALA A 267 8.28 -7.38 24.66
C ALA A 267 9.06 -6.36 23.79
N ALA A 268 10.39 -6.34 23.92
CA ALA A 268 11.25 -5.46 23.13
C ALA A 268 11.27 -5.83 21.65
N ILE A 269 11.29 -7.12 21.31
CA ILE A 269 11.21 -7.58 19.93
C ILE A 269 9.87 -7.17 19.32
N TYR A 270 8.78 -7.30 20.07
CA TYR A 270 7.45 -6.90 19.61
C TYR A 270 7.40 -5.40 19.33
N ASP A 271 7.87 -4.56 20.25
CA ASP A 271 7.89 -3.11 20.08
C ASP A 271 8.75 -2.67 18.89
N MET A 272 9.94 -3.27 18.76
CA MET A 272 10.81 -3.03 17.60
C MET A 272 10.12 -3.39 16.28
N ARG A 273 9.43 -4.54 16.21
CA ARG A 273 8.71 -4.99 15.03
C ARG A 273 7.54 -4.07 14.68
N LEU A 274 6.80 -3.61 15.67
CA LEU A 274 5.72 -2.65 15.48
C LEU A 274 6.25 -1.30 14.97
N GLY A 275 7.38 -0.84 15.52
CA GLY A 275 8.07 0.35 15.02
C GLY A 275 8.55 0.21 13.57
N MET A 276 9.07 -0.98 13.21
CA MET A 276 9.46 -1.28 11.83
C MET A 276 8.25 -1.27 10.88
N GLU A 277 7.13 -1.86 11.29
CA GLU A 277 5.89 -1.90 10.50
C GLU A 277 5.39 -0.49 10.20
N LYS A 278 5.36 0.41 11.21
CA LYS A 278 4.99 1.82 11.05
C LYS A 278 5.89 2.54 10.05
N ASN A 279 7.21 2.32 10.14
CA ASN A 279 8.16 2.92 9.20
C ASN A 279 8.06 2.33 7.80
N PHE A 280 7.80 1.04 7.65
CA PHE A 280 7.59 0.41 6.34
C PHE A 280 6.31 0.88 5.67
N LEU A 281 5.27 1.20 6.45
CA LEU A 281 4.02 1.76 5.93
C LEU A 281 4.15 3.25 5.60
N PHE A 282 4.52 4.07 6.59
CA PHE A 282 4.36 5.53 6.56
C PHE A 282 5.68 6.31 6.67
N GLY A 283 6.82 5.63 6.67
CA GLY A 283 8.13 6.29 6.77
C GLY A 283 8.36 7.29 5.64
N VAL A 284 9.13 8.33 5.92
CA VAL A 284 9.55 9.33 4.94
C VAL A 284 11.01 9.11 4.57
N LYS A 285 11.28 8.91 3.29
CA LYS A 285 12.65 8.74 2.80
C LYS A 285 13.45 10.04 3.01
N SER A 286 14.41 10.00 3.93
CA SER A 286 15.22 11.17 4.27
C SER A 286 16.61 10.77 4.75
N ARG A 287 17.50 11.74 4.76
CA ARG A 287 18.80 11.68 5.45
C ARG A 287 18.82 12.80 6.47
N VAL A 288 19.03 12.46 7.71
CA VAL A 288 19.08 13.40 8.82
C VAL A 288 20.49 13.36 9.39
N GLU A 289 21.11 14.51 9.55
CA GLU A 289 22.37 14.63 10.29
C GLU A 289 22.04 14.86 11.76
N ASP A 290 22.55 13.97 12.62
CA ASP A 290 22.43 14.13 14.07
C ASP A 290 23.50 15.12 14.55
N PRO A 291 23.12 16.33 15.03
CA PRO A 291 24.09 17.34 15.47
C PRO A 291 24.94 16.90 16.65
N GLY A 292 24.43 15.97 17.45
CA GLY A 292 25.14 15.46 18.63
C GLY A 292 26.17 14.38 18.33
N LYS A 293 25.97 13.62 17.26
CA LYS A 293 26.83 12.48 16.90
C LYS A 293 27.65 12.72 15.66
N HIS A 294 27.34 13.78 14.90
CA HIS A 294 27.94 14.07 13.57
C HIS A 294 27.83 12.89 12.60
N GLU A 295 26.75 12.14 12.69
CA GLU A 295 26.48 10.98 11.86
C GLU A 295 25.24 11.20 11.02
N THR A 296 25.25 10.66 9.81
CA THR A 296 24.08 10.67 8.93
C THR A 296 23.18 9.50 9.22
N ILE A 297 21.94 9.77 9.65
CA ILE A 297 20.90 8.78 9.87
C ILE A 297 20.07 8.66 8.59
N MET A 298 19.94 7.44 8.08
CA MET A 298 19.10 7.13 6.92
C MET A 298 17.74 6.64 7.38
N LEU A 299 16.67 7.30 6.89
CA LEU A 299 15.28 6.94 7.15
C LEU A 299 14.69 6.27 5.90
N THR A 300 13.99 5.17 6.12
CA THR A 300 13.34 4.43 5.02
C THR A 300 12.07 5.13 4.54
N GLY A 301 11.84 5.11 3.22
CA GLY A 301 10.56 5.53 2.65
C GLY A 301 9.52 4.44 2.77
N GLY A 302 8.35 4.78 3.29
CA GLY A 302 7.22 3.89 3.44
C GLY A 302 6.58 3.50 2.10
N ILE A 303 5.91 2.37 2.09
CA ILE A 303 5.21 1.88 0.89
C ILE A 303 3.99 2.73 0.53
N TRP A 304 3.43 3.45 1.51
CA TRP A 304 2.32 4.38 1.29
C TRP A 304 2.65 5.43 0.23
N ASP A 305 3.80 6.07 0.35
CA ASP A 305 4.24 7.10 -0.60
C ASP A 305 4.73 6.52 -1.94
N GLN A 306 5.14 5.25 -1.96
CA GLN A 306 5.61 4.58 -3.16
C GLN A 306 4.47 4.13 -4.08
N ALA A 307 3.22 4.08 -3.60
CA ALA A 307 2.06 3.70 -4.41
C ALA A 307 1.66 4.81 -5.37
N GLY A 308 1.46 4.45 -6.64
CA GLY A 308 1.17 5.42 -7.71
C GLY A 308 -0.31 5.70 -7.95
N GLY A 309 -1.23 4.91 -7.37
CA GLY A 309 -2.67 5.09 -7.53
C GLY A 309 -3.33 5.60 -6.26
N GLU A 310 -4.43 6.38 -6.41
CA GLU A 310 -5.26 6.86 -5.32
C GLU A 310 -6.73 6.63 -5.61
N PHE A 311 -7.46 6.20 -4.61
CA PHE A 311 -8.91 6.08 -4.65
C PHE A 311 -9.51 6.80 -3.45
N HIS A 312 -10.26 7.84 -3.71
CA HIS A 312 -10.96 8.63 -2.70
C HIS A 312 -12.41 8.19 -2.56
N TYR A 313 -12.89 8.07 -1.35
CA TYR A 313 -14.27 7.76 -1.06
C TYR A 313 -14.78 8.52 0.17
N LYS A 314 -16.09 8.77 0.22
CA LYS A 314 -16.72 9.39 1.39
C LYS A 314 -17.04 8.33 2.45
N LYS A 315 -16.60 8.53 3.68
CA LYS A 315 -16.84 7.62 4.81
C LYS A 315 -18.32 7.30 5.02
N SER A 316 -19.19 8.31 4.83
CA SER A 316 -20.64 8.16 5.00
C SER A 316 -21.34 7.37 3.87
N SER A 317 -20.69 7.11 2.76
CA SER A 317 -21.34 6.58 1.56
C SER A 317 -20.45 5.64 0.72
N LEU A 318 -19.73 4.73 1.39
CA LEU A 318 -19.07 3.66 0.66
C LEU A 318 -20.16 2.73 0.09
N THR A 319 -20.48 2.92 -1.18
CA THR A 319 -21.51 2.16 -1.87
C THR A 319 -20.90 0.98 -2.63
N GLN A 320 -21.71 -0.03 -2.95
CA GLN A 320 -21.30 -1.14 -3.81
C GLN A 320 -20.73 -0.65 -5.16
N LYS A 321 -21.26 0.45 -5.70
CA LYS A 321 -20.76 1.08 -6.94
C LYS A 321 -19.35 1.64 -6.75
N ALA A 322 -19.07 2.29 -5.62
CA ALA A 322 -17.75 2.80 -5.30
C ALA A 322 -16.73 1.65 -5.15
N MET A 323 -17.15 0.55 -4.51
CA MET A 323 -16.31 -0.64 -4.37
C MET A 323 -15.97 -1.29 -5.71
N ILE A 324 -16.96 -1.44 -6.60
CA ILE A 324 -16.73 -1.94 -7.97
C ILE A 324 -15.78 -1.01 -8.73
N SER A 325 -15.89 0.31 -8.55
CA SER A 325 -14.98 1.29 -9.14
C SER A 325 -13.56 1.16 -8.59
N MET A 326 -13.42 0.97 -7.29
CA MET A 326 -12.15 0.68 -6.63
C MET A 326 -11.50 -0.59 -7.19
N MET A 327 -12.26 -1.69 -7.29
CA MET A 327 -11.78 -2.94 -7.88
C MET A 327 -11.37 -2.74 -9.35
N ARG A 328 -12.16 -2.00 -10.13
CA ARG A 328 -11.78 -1.67 -11.51
C ARG A 328 -10.46 -0.92 -11.56
N GLN A 329 -10.29 0.12 -10.77
CA GLN A 329 -9.07 0.92 -10.73
C GLN A 329 -7.86 0.10 -10.26
N ALA A 330 -8.04 -0.77 -9.27
CA ALA A 330 -6.99 -1.61 -8.74
C ALA A 330 -6.47 -2.66 -9.73
N PHE A 331 -7.33 -3.18 -10.62
CA PHE A 331 -7.00 -4.31 -11.51
C PHE A 331 -6.95 -3.98 -13.00
N THR A 332 -7.34 -2.77 -13.41
CA THR A 332 -7.42 -2.39 -14.82
C THR A 332 -6.44 -1.26 -15.14
N GLY A 333 -5.71 -1.40 -16.25
CA GLY A 333 -4.79 -0.37 -16.74
C GLY A 333 -3.42 -0.34 -16.06
N ASN A 334 -3.15 -1.29 -15.19
CA ASN A 334 -1.90 -1.36 -14.45
C ASN A 334 -1.27 -2.72 -14.64
N ALA A 335 -0.73 -3.22 -15.52
CA ALA A 335 -0.05 -4.51 -15.79
C ALA A 335 0.27 -5.43 -14.55
N GLY A 336 -0.38 -5.17 -13.41
CA GLY A 336 -0.25 -5.94 -12.17
C GLY A 336 -1.00 -7.27 -12.19
N ASN A 337 -0.73 -8.08 -11.17
CA ASN A 337 -1.37 -9.39 -11.01
C ASN A 337 -2.88 -9.23 -10.72
N LYS A 338 -3.65 -10.26 -11.05
CA LYS A 338 -5.09 -10.33 -10.72
C LYS A 338 -5.37 -10.82 -9.29
N ARG A 339 -4.34 -10.98 -8.49
CA ARG A 339 -4.43 -11.34 -7.07
C ARG A 339 -3.69 -10.28 -6.27
N LYS A 340 -4.42 -9.49 -5.49
CA LYS A 340 -3.85 -8.40 -4.68
C LYS A 340 -4.29 -8.54 -3.24
N VAL A 341 -3.57 -7.88 -2.34
CA VAL A 341 -3.88 -7.82 -0.91
C VAL A 341 -4.31 -6.40 -0.57
N LEU A 342 -5.46 -6.26 0.07
CA LEU A 342 -5.92 -5.03 0.71
C LEU A 342 -5.52 -5.07 2.17
N ILE A 343 -4.76 -4.11 2.60
CA ILE A 343 -4.43 -3.87 4.00
C ILE A 343 -5.11 -2.57 4.40
N GLY A 344 -5.91 -2.59 5.43
CA GLY A 344 -6.66 -1.41 5.85
C GLY A 344 -6.93 -1.36 7.34
N GLY A 345 -7.30 -0.17 7.81
CA GLY A 345 -7.73 0.06 9.17
C GLY A 345 -9.13 -0.50 9.46
N SER A 346 -9.47 -0.53 10.74
CA SER A 346 -10.71 -1.14 11.25
C SER A 346 -11.97 -0.50 10.67
N GLY A 347 -12.00 0.83 10.54
CA GLY A 347 -13.14 1.54 9.99
C GLY A 347 -13.41 1.25 8.51
N LEU A 348 -12.35 1.09 7.70
CA LEU A 348 -12.51 0.68 6.30
C LEU A 348 -13.06 -0.76 6.21
N ILE A 349 -12.55 -1.67 7.03
CA ILE A 349 -12.98 -3.08 7.03
C ILE A 349 -14.40 -3.21 7.55
N GLU A 350 -14.79 -2.42 8.57
CA GLU A 350 -16.17 -2.35 9.03
C GLU A 350 -17.13 -1.95 7.90
N LEU A 351 -16.80 -0.90 7.15
CA LEU A 351 -17.61 -0.47 6.01
C LEU A 351 -17.69 -1.54 4.91
N LEU A 352 -16.60 -2.26 4.66
CA LEU A 352 -16.59 -3.37 3.72
C LEU A 352 -17.50 -4.50 4.20
N ASN A 353 -17.43 -4.88 5.47
CA ASN A 353 -18.27 -5.93 6.06
C ASN A 353 -19.78 -5.57 6.06
N GLN A 354 -20.12 -4.30 6.28
CA GLN A 354 -21.51 -3.84 6.18
C GLN A 354 -22.10 -4.01 4.77
N MET A 355 -21.26 -3.95 3.73
CA MET A 355 -21.69 -4.12 2.34
C MET A 355 -21.84 -5.58 1.91
N GLU A 356 -21.22 -6.53 2.57
CA GLU A 356 -21.24 -7.95 2.23
C GLU A 356 -22.63 -8.58 2.23
N GLN A 357 -23.52 -8.08 3.04
CA GLN A 357 -24.90 -8.59 3.13
C GLN A 357 -25.70 -8.40 1.84
N THR A 358 -25.18 -7.70 0.84
CA THR A 358 -25.91 -7.33 -0.38
C THR A 358 -25.30 -7.86 -1.69
N LYS A 359 -24.81 -9.09 -1.77
CA LYS A 359 -24.48 -9.78 -3.06
C LYS A 359 -23.10 -9.60 -3.67
N VAL A 360 -22.08 -9.21 -2.97
CA VAL A 360 -20.72 -9.53 -3.40
C VAL A 360 -20.41 -10.91 -2.85
N VAL A 361 -20.18 -11.88 -3.71
CA VAL A 361 -19.89 -13.25 -3.31
C VAL A 361 -18.57 -13.25 -2.56
N MET A 362 -18.63 -13.13 -1.25
CA MET A 362 -17.56 -13.60 -0.40
C MET A 362 -17.57 -15.12 -0.49
N ALA A 363 -16.52 -15.70 -0.97
CA ALA A 363 -16.32 -17.12 -0.82
C ALA A 363 -16.13 -17.36 0.67
N GLY A 364 -17.10 -18.01 1.30
CA GLY A 364 -17.19 -18.21 2.76
C GLY A 364 -16.15 -19.17 3.35
N GLU A 365 -14.95 -19.22 2.82
CA GLU A 365 -13.82 -19.92 3.40
C GLU A 365 -12.77 -18.91 3.81
N ASN A 366 -12.59 -18.75 5.12
CA ASN A 366 -11.41 -18.10 5.66
C ASN A 366 -10.19 -18.91 5.22
N ILE A 367 -9.44 -18.34 4.29
CA ILE A 367 -8.23 -18.98 3.82
C ILE A 367 -7.11 -18.60 4.78
N VAL A 368 -6.80 -19.52 5.70
CA VAL A 368 -5.61 -19.40 6.54
C VAL A 368 -4.40 -19.73 5.67
N LYS A 369 -3.70 -18.74 5.19
CA LYS A 369 -2.41 -18.89 4.54
C LYS A 369 -1.35 -18.26 5.41
N TRP A 370 -0.29 -19.02 5.68
CA TRP A 370 0.89 -18.56 6.45
C TRP A 370 0.57 -18.04 7.86
N GLY A 371 -0.51 -18.55 8.48
CA GLY A 371 -0.94 -18.14 9.82
C GLY A 371 -1.72 -16.82 9.85
N ILE A 372 -2.09 -16.28 8.70
CA ILE A 372 -2.92 -15.08 8.58
C ILE A 372 -4.28 -15.47 8.02
N ASP A 373 -5.34 -15.02 8.68
CA ASP A 373 -6.71 -15.14 8.19
C ASP A 373 -6.97 -14.06 7.14
N PHE A 374 -7.24 -14.49 5.91
CA PHE A 374 -7.64 -13.60 4.83
C PHE A 374 -9.12 -13.79 4.52
N SER A 375 -9.86 -12.71 4.47
CA SER A 375 -11.17 -12.68 3.81
C SER A 375 -10.94 -12.47 2.31
N GLU A 376 -11.51 -13.33 1.47
CA GLU A 376 -11.33 -13.27 0.02
C GLU A 376 -12.55 -12.63 -0.65
N MET A 377 -12.30 -11.58 -1.42
CA MET A 377 -13.32 -10.94 -2.25
C MET A 377 -13.08 -11.27 -3.72
N HIS A 378 -14.07 -11.84 -4.38
CA HIS A 378 -14.03 -12.19 -5.79
C HIS A 378 -14.76 -11.16 -6.65
N SER A 379 -14.12 -10.71 -7.72
CA SER A 379 -14.76 -9.94 -8.78
C SER A 379 -14.33 -10.43 -10.15
N LYS A 380 -15.04 -10.01 -11.21
CA LYS A 380 -14.60 -10.28 -12.59
C LYS A 380 -13.27 -9.61 -12.95
N PHE A 381 -12.84 -8.61 -12.18
CA PHE A 381 -11.57 -7.92 -12.38
C PHE A 381 -10.38 -8.68 -11.78
N GLY A 382 -10.60 -9.34 -10.65
CA GLY A 382 -9.57 -10.08 -9.91
C GLY A 382 -10.02 -10.50 -8.53
N LYS A 383 -9.09 -11.06 -7.77
CA LYS A 383 -9.24 -11.50 -6.39
C LYS A 383 -8.52 -10.55 -5.44
N LEU A 384 -9.23 -10.12 -4.42
CA LEU A 384 -8.70 -9.24 -3.38
C LEU A 384 -8.72 -9.98 -2.04
N TYR A 385 -7.56 -10.11 -1.42
CA TYR A 385 -7.40 -10.65 -0.08
C TYR A 385 -7.41 -9.50 0.91
N ILE A 386 -8.33 -9.51 1.86
CA ILE A 386 -8.53 -8.42 2.82
C ILE A 386 -7.82 -8.79 4.12
N LEU A 387 -7.07 -7.84 4.65
CA LEU A 387 -6.28 -7.96 5.86
C LEU A 387 -6.44 -6.72 6.73
N LEU A 388 -6.78 -6.91 8.00
CA LEU A 388 -6.81 -5.84 8.99
C LEU A 388 -5.38 -5.48 9.41
N SER A 389 -5.09 -4.20 9.54
CA SER A 389 -3.86 -3.69 10.14
C SER A 389 -4.18 -2.67 11.22
N GLU A 390 -3.90 -3.02 12.46
CA GLU A 390 -4.06 -2.13 13.63
C GLU A 390 -3.16 -0.88 13.53
N VAL A 391 -2.09 -0.93 12.72
CA VAL A 391 -1.17 0.20 12.54
C VAL A 391 -1.84 1.39 11.86
N PHE A 392 -2.81 1.16 10.97
CA PHE A 392 -3.61 2.25 10.40
C PHE A 392 -4.44 2.96 11.48
N ASP A 393 -5.01 2.20 12.41
CA ASP A 393 -5.81 2.75 13.51
C ASP A 393 -4.95 3.55 14.48
N GLU A 394 -3.78 3.02 14.85
CA GLU A 394 -2.82 3.71 15.71
C GLU A 394 -2.27 5.01 15.09
N CYS A 395 -2.22 5.10 13.76
CA CYS A 395 -1.83 6.31 13.05
C CYS A 395 -2.99 7.28 12.77
N GLY A 396 -4.20 7.00 13.27
CA GLY A 396 -5.39 7.83 13.05
C GLY A 396 -5.96 7.75 11.63
N MET A 397 -5.63 6.67 10.91
CA MET A 397 -6.05 6.41 9.52
C MET A 397 -7.01 5.21 9.41
N GLU A 398 -7.94 5.06 10.36
CA GLU A 398 -8.88 3.93 10.48
C GLU A 398 -9.65 3.62 9.18
N TYR A 399 -10.00 4.69 8.43
CA TYR A 399 -10.76 4.59 7.18
C TYR A 399 -9.89 4.51 5.93
N ASN A 400 -8.57 4.42 6.11
CA ASN A 400 -7.64 4.32 5.00
C ASN A 400 -7.17 2.88 4.81
N GLY A 401 -6.67 2.61 3.62
CA GLY A 401 -6.11 1.31 3.29
C GLY A 401 -5.24 1.36 2.05
N MET A 402 -4.62 0.24 1.76
CA MET A 402 -3.73 0.11 0.62
C MET A 402 -3.92 -1.23 -0.07
N ILE A 403 -4.08 -1.21 -1.38
CA ILE A 403 -4.07 -2.42 -2.20
C ILE A 403 -2.66 -2.63 -2.75
N ILE A 404 -2.07 -3.74 -2.40
CA ILE A 404 -0.69 -4.10 -2.75
C ILE A 404 -0.70 -5.35 -3.64
N ASP A 405 0.15 -5.35 -4.64
CA ASP A 405 0.50 -6.55 -5.38
C ASP A 405 1.71 -7.21 -4.71
N PRO A 406 1.55 -8.40 -4.11
CA PRO A 406 2.63 -9.05 -3.36
C PRO A 406 3.87 -9.39 -4.21
N GLU A 407 3.72 -9.58 -5.52
CA GLU A 407 4.84 -9.89 -6.42
C GLU A 407 5.81 -8.71 -6.58
N TYR A 408 5.30 -7.49 -6.40
CA TYR A 408 6.09 -6.27 -6.51
C TYR A 408 6.53 -5.70 -5.15
N LEU A 409 6.14 -6.34 -4.06
CA LEU A 409 6.61 -6.01 -2.71
C LEU A 409 7.91 -6.76 -2.42
N GLN A 410 8.97 -6.03 -2.08
CA GLN A 410 10.26 -6.65 -1.77
C GLN A 410 10.93 -6.00 -0.57
N LYS A 411 11.27 -6.81 0.43
CA LYS A 411 12.11 -6.40 1.55
C LYS A 411 13.59 -6.55 1.17
N TYR A 412 14.37 -5.54 1.46
CA TYR A 412 15.84 -5.58 1.39
C TYR A 412 16.39 -5.45 2.79
N SER A 413 17.31 -6.34 3.14
CA SER A 413 17.97 -6.35 4.43
C SER A 413 19.47 -6.20 4.23
N HIS A 414 20.04 -5.10 4.75
CA HIS A 414 21.47 -4.87 4.78
C HIS A 414 22.09 -5.63 5.95
N ILE A 415 21.49 -5.45 7.14
CA ILE A 415 21.81 -6.25 8.33
C ILE A 415 20.56 -7.06 8.66
N PRO A 416 20.62 -8.40 8.59
CA PRO A 416 19.49 -9.23 9.01
C PRO A 416 19.24 -9.03 10.50
N PHE A 417 18.05 -9.41 10.96
CA PHE A 417 17.74 -9.37 12.39
C PHE A 417 18.79 -10.18 13.17
N THR A 418 19.51 -9.52 14.07
CA THR A 418 20.55 -10.10 14.91
C THR A 418 20.34 -9.69 16.35
N THR A 419 20.63 -10.63 17.23
CA THR A 419 20.61 -10.43 18.67
C THR A 419 22.05 -10.59 19.19
N GLU A 420 22.61 -9.54 19.75
CA GLU A 420 23.96 -9.54 20.30
C GLU A 420 23.90 -9.36 21.81
N GLN A 421 24.54 -10.26 22.52
CA GLN A 421 24.69 -10.18 23.98
C GLN A 421 26.02 -9.50 24.34
N LEU A 422 25.92 -8.32 24.94
CA LEU A 422 27.08 -7.58 25.40
C LEU A 422 27.34 -7.86 26.90
N ASN A 423 28.53 -8.30 27.21
CA ASN A 423 28.91 -8.56 28.59
C ASN A 423 29.69 -7.36 29.18
N LEU A 424 28.96 -6.38 29.69
CA LEU A 424 29.54 -5.17 30.27
C LEU A 424 30.30 -5.45 31.59
N LYS A 425 30.03 -6.59 32.22
CA LYS A 425 30.76 -7.03 33.45
C LYS A 425 32.20 -7.37 33.13
N GLN A 426 32.45 -8.10 32.04
CA GLN A 426 33.83 -8.44 31.62
C GLN A 426 34.57 -7.21 31.11
N ALA A 427 33.87 -6.24 30.54
CA ALA A 427 34.47 -4.97 30.12
C ALA A 427 34.75 -4.01 31.28
N GLY A 428 34.36 -4.33 32.51
CA GLY A 428 34.56 -3.49 33.68
C GLY A 428 33.76 -2.19 33.72
N VAL A 429 32.75 -2.06 32.86
CA VAL A 429 31.96 -0.83 32.69
C VAL A 429 30.79 -0.78 33.67
N ARG A 430 29.97 -1.84 33.70
CA ARG A 430 28.76 -1.96 34.54
C ARG A 430 28.47 -3.41 34.89
N ASN A 431 27.85 -3.63 36.04
CA ASN A 431 27.41 -4.97 36.48
C ASN A 431 26.02 -5.30 35.92
N THR A 432 25.89 -5.27 34.58
CA THR A 432 24.65 -5.50 33.85
C THR A 432 24.88 -6.46 32.69
N ASP A 433 23.84 -7.21 32.35
CA ASP A 433 23.76 -7.97 31.11
C ASP A 433 22.94 -7.14 30.10
N VAL A 434 23.47 -6.99 28.92
CA VAL A 434 22.85 -6.18 27.87
C VAL A 434 22.62 -7.03 26.65
N LEU A 435 21.41 -6.95 26.10
CA LEU A 435 21.02 -7.53 24.82
C LEU A 435 20.72 -6.40 23.83
N VAL A 436 21.36 -6.44 22.68
CA VAL A 436 21.14 -5.48 21.61
C VAL A 436 20.52 -6.20 20.43
N LEU A 437 19.33 -5.75 20.06
CA LEU A 437 18.60 -6.17 18.86
C LEU A 437 18.94 -5.19 17.74
N THR A 438 19.32 -5.69 16.58
CA THR A 438 19.67 -4.85 15.44
C THR A 438 19.10 -5.43 14.15
N GLU A 439 18.47 -4.60 13.34
CA GLU A 439 18.11 -4.92 11.97
C GLU A 439 18.26 -3.65 11.09
N ALA A 440 18.88 -3.77 9.92
CA ALA A 440 18.90 -2.70 8.93
C ALA A 440 18.20 -3.15 7.67
N SER A 441 17.02 -2.61 7.42
CA SER A 441 16.18 -3.04 6.31
C SER A 441 15.33 -1.91 5.73
N CYS A 442 14.81 -2.12 4.52
CA CYS A 442 13.85 -1.26 3.87
C CYS A 442 12.84 -2.07 3.06
N MET A 443 11.71 -1.46 2.76
CA MET A 443 10.67 -2.02 1.92
C MET A 443 10.58 -1.25 0.61
N THR A 444 10.47 -1.96 -0.52
CA THR A 444 10.32 -1.33 -1.83
C THR A 444 9.08 -1.85 -2.53
N LEU A 445 8.33 -0.95 -3.14
CA LEU A 445 7.27 -1.25 -4.08
C LEU A 445 7.80 -1.03 -5.49
N ARG A 446 7.94 -2.12 -6.23
CA ARG A 446 8.23 -2.04 -7.66
C ARG A 446 6.92 -1.77 -8.39
N TYR A 447 7.02 -1.06 -9.49
CA TYR A 447 5.87 -0.78 -10.33
C TYR A 447 4.74 -0.05 -9.59
N PRO A 448 4.91 1.25 -9.25
CA PRO A 448 3.98 2.03 -8.42
C PRO A 448 2.52 1.99 -8.89
N LYS A 449 2.28 1.93 -10.20
CA LYS A 449 0.93 1.90 -10.78
C LYS A 449 0.14 0.61 -10.45
N ALA A 450 0.81 -0.46 -10.03
CA ALA A 450 0.15 -1.69 -9.61
C ALA A 450 -0.48 -1.59 -8.21
N HIS A 451 -0.16 -0.54 -7.46
CA HIS A 451 -0.58 -0.34 -6.08
C HIS A 451 -1.53 0.84 -5.97
N LEU A 452 -2.49 0.76 -5.06
CA LEU A 452 -3.55 1.75 -4.90
C LEU A 452 -3.69 2.14 -3.43
N ARG A 453 -3.62 3.43 -3.13
CA ARG A 453 -4.01 3.98 -1.82
C ARG A 453 -5.51 4.17 -1.78
N ILE A 454 -6.14 3.85 -0.68
CA ILE A 454 -7.55 4.08 -0.41
C ILE A 454 -7.65 5.13 0.68
N ILE A 455 -8.29 6.23 0.39
CA ILE A 455 -8.38 7.40 1.27
C ILE A 455 -9.84 7.67 1.58
N GLY A 456 -10.20 7.56 2.86
CA GLY A 456 -11.53 7.92 3.37
C GLY A 456 -11.59 9.42 3.74
N GLU A 457 -12.48 10.15 3.10
CA GLU A 457 -12.75 11.57 3.34
C GLU A 457 -13.98 11.80 4.21
#